data_b2b04584c1d61092e360d7930527012d
#
_entry.id   b2b04584c1d61092e360d7930527012d
#
_cell.length_a   1.000
_cell.length_b   1.000
_cell.length_c   1.000
_cell.angle_alpha   90.00
_cell.angle_beta   90.00
_cell.angle_gamma   90.00
#
_symmetry.space_group_name_H-M   'P 1'
#
loop_
_entity.id
_entity.type
_entity.pdbx_description
1 polymer ?
#
loop_
_entity_poly.entity_id
_entity_poly.type
_entity_poly.pdbx_seq_one_letter_code
_entity_poly.pdbx_strand_id
1 'polypeptide(L)'
;MLKFIQNNREITALLAVVLLFVLPGFLDRQYLSVQTLTMVYSSAQILILLAMGATLVMLTRNIDVSVGSITGMCAVLLGMLLNAGYSLPVACVATLLLGLLAGFFNGVLLAWLKIPAIVATLGTLGLYRGIMLLWTGGKWIEGLPAELKQLSAPLLFGVSAIGWLTIILVAFMAWLLAKTAFGRSFYVTGDNLQGARQLGVRTEAIRIVAFSLNGCMAALAGIVFASQIGFIPNQTGTGLEMKAIAACVLGGISLLGGSGAIIGAVLGAWFLIQLVDAGMKVGMPTMAVTGVGKDMVRDQRYFSLATRIAAEMGAQIIKTYYVEKGFERIVAGCPVPIVIAGGKKLPEREALEMCWQAIDQGASGVDMGRNIFQSDHPVAMMKAVQAVVHHNETADRAYELYLSEKQ
;
A
#
# COMPACT_ATOMS: atom_id res chain seq x y z
N MET A 1 -17.95 8.28 -22.24
CA MET A 1 -17.84 7.31 -21.14
C MET A 1 -16.38 7.10 -20.67
N LEU A 2 -15.44 6.71 -21.52
CA LEU A 2 -14.03 6.52 -21.13
C LEU A 2 -13.37 7.77 -20.50
N LYS A 3 -13.56 8.97 -21.08
CA LYS A 3 -13.02 10.23 -20.50
C LYS A 3 -13.64 10.57 -19.13
N PHE A 4 -14.89 10.20 -18.87
CA PHE A 4 -15.54 10.39 -17.58
C PHE A 4 -14.93 9.46 -16.52
N ILE A 5 -14.69 8.19 -16.86
CA ILE A 5 -14.04 7.21 -15.99
C ILE A 5 -12.58 7.62 -15.70
N GLN A 6 -11.85 8.09 -16.72
CA GLN A 6 -10.46 8.55 -16.56
C GLN A 6 -10.34 9.79 -15.65
N ASN A 7 -11.35 10.65 -15.66
CA ASN A 7 -11.37 11.87 -14.82
C ASN A 7 -11.88 11.62 -13.38
N ASN A 8 -12.53 10.47 -13.12
CA ASN A 8 -13.09 10.13 -11.81
C ASN A 8 -12.46 8.81 -11.30
N ARG A 9 -11.25 8.91 -10.73
CA ARG A 9 -10.49 7.74 -10.25
C ARG A 9 -11.23 6.93 -9.19
N GLU A 10 -12.09 7.56 -8.40
CA GLU A 10 -12.94 6.91 -7.40
C GLU A 10 -13.94 5.95 -8.03
N ILE A 11 -14.53 6.34 -9.18
CA ILE A 11 -15.45 5.48 -9.94
C ILE A 11 -14.69 4.27 -10.51
N THR A 12 -13.46 4.48 -10.97
CA THR A 12 -12.61 3.38 -11.44
C THR A 12 -12.29 2.40 -10.32
N ALA A 13 -11.96 2.91 -9.12
CA ALA A 13 -11.70 2.07 -7.95
C ALA A 13 -12.97 1.31 -7.52
N LEU A 14 -14.13 1.97 -7.51
CA LEU A 14 -15.40 1.33 -7.20
C LEU A 14 -15.75 0.22 -8.20
N LEU A 15 -15.61 0.49 -9.50
CA LEU A 15 -15.85 -0.51 -10.54
C LEU A 15 -14.91 -1.70 -10.40
N ALA A 16 -13.63 -1.47 -10.08
CA ALA A 16 -12.66 -2.53 -9.86
C ALA A 16 -13.03 -3.40 -8.64
N VAL A 17 -13.45 -2.79 -7.51
CA VAL A 17 -13.94 -3.52 -6.33
C VAL A 17 -15.16 -4.36 -6.68
N VAL A 18 -16.15 -3.76 -7.34
CA VAL A 18 -17.38 -4.47 -7.75
C VAL A 18 -17.04 -5.65 -8.67
N LEU A 19 -16.13 -5.46 -9.62
CA LEU A 19 -15.73 -6.48 -10.58
C LEU A 19 -15.02 -7.65 -9.88
N LEU A 20 -14.19 -7.38 -8.87
CA LEU A 20 -13.54 -8.38 -8.04
C LEU A 20 -14.51 -9.17 -7.14
N PHE A 21 -15.70 -8.64 -6.84
CA PHE A 21 -16.76 -9.41 -6.17
C PHE A 21 -17.59 -10.22 -7.17
N VAL A 22 -17.95 -9.61 -8.28
CA VAL A 22 -18.87 -10.20 -9.24
C VAL A 22 -18.21 -11.36 -10.01
N LEU A 23 -16.96 -11.21 -10.47
CA LEU A 23 -16.28 -12.25 -11.25
C LEU A 23 -16.11 -13.58 -10.48
N PRO A 24 -15.56 -13.60 -9.24
CA PRO A 24 -15.52 -14.84 -8.47
C PRO A 24 -16.92 -15.35 -8.09
N GLY A 25 -17.88 -14.44 -7.90
CA GLY A 25 -19.28 -14.77 -7.61
C GLY A 25 -20.01 -15.54 -8.72
N PHE A 26 -19.54 -15.44 -9.95
CA PHE A 26 -20.02 -16.31 -11.05
C PHE A 26 -19.50 -17.74 -10.94
N LEU A 27 -18.32 -17.94 -10.36
CA LEU A 27 -17.70 -19.24 -10.14
C LEU A 27 -18.24 -19.91 -8.86
N ASP A 28 -18.40 -19.12 -7.80
CA ASP A 28 -18.93 -19.55 -6.52
C ASP A 28 -19.90 -18.52 -5.94
N ARG A 29 -21.20 -18.87 -5.85
CA ARG A 29 -22.24 -18.00 -5.32
C ARG A 29 -22.05 -17.65 -3.84
N GLN A 30 -21.34 -18.48 -3.06
CA GLN A 30 -21.02 -18.18 -1.66
C GLN A 30 -20.14 -16.92 -1.54
N TYR A 31 -19.38 -16.61 -2.58
CA TYR A 31 -18.55 -15.40 -2.60
C TYR A 31 -19.35 -14.10 -2.52
N LEU A 32 -20.58 -14.09 -3.04
CA LEU A 32 -21.52 -12.95 -2.96
C LEU A 32 -22.35 -12.93 -1.67
N SER A 33 -22.08 -13.82 -0.72
CA SER A 33 -22.80 -13.85 0.54
C SER A 33 -22.47 -12.63 1.42
N VAL A 34 -23.43 -12.19 2.23
CA VAL A 34 -23.23 -11.14 3.25
C VAL A 34 -22.08 -11.49 4.18
N GLN A 35 -21.92 -12.79 4.49
CA GLN A 35 -20.84 -13.26 5.34
C GLN A 35 -19.45 -13.04 4.72
N THR A 36 -19.29 -13.30 3.42
CA THR A 36 -18.02 -13.02 2.72
C THR A 36 -17.74 -11.52 2.67
N LEU A 37 -18.77 -10.70 2.37
CA LEU A 37 -18.63 -9.24 2.35
C LEU A 37 -18.18 -8.69 3.71
N THR A 38 -18.76 -9.18 4.82
CA THR A 38 -18.39 -8.73 6.16
C THR A 38 -17.00 -9.24 6.58
N MET A 39 -16.60 -10.45 6.15
CA MET A 39 -15.24 -10.95 6.39
C MET A 39 -14.18 -10.12 5.65
N VAL A 40 -14.38 -9.84 4.37
CA VAL A 40 -13.46 -9.00 3.58
C VAL A 40 -13.40 -7.58 4.17
N TYR A 41 -14.53 -7.02 4.58
CA TYR A 41 -14.55 -5.72 5.26
C TYR A 41 -13.75 -5.74 6.57
N SER A 42 -13.95 -6.76 7.41
CA SER A 42 -13.20 -6.91 8.66
C SER A 42 -11.69 -7.02 8.42
N SER A 43 -11.28 -7.76 7.41
CA SER A 43 -9.87 -7.88 7.01
C SER A 43 -9.30 -6.56 6.49
N ALA A 44 -10.11 -5.76 5.77
CA ALA A 44 -9.70 -4.47 5.22
C ALA A 44 -9.70 -3.33 6.27
N GLN A 45 -10.34 -3.51 7.41
CA GLN A 45 -10.61 -2.45 8.39
C GLN A 45 -9.36 -1.74 8.89
N ILE A 46 -8.28 -2.49 9.21
CA ILE A 46 -6.99 -1.94 9.62
C ILE A 46 -6.43 -1.04 8.53
N LEU A 47 -6.44 -1.53 7.29
CA LEU A 47 -5.90 -0.78 6.16
C LEU A 47 -6.77 0.43 5.80
N ILE A 48 -8.09 0.34 5.95
CA ILE A 48 -9.01 1.47 5.77
C ILE A 48 -8.68 2.61 6.74
N LEU A 49 -8.49 2.31 8.02
CA LEU A 49 -8.12 3.31 9.03
C LEU A 49 -6.77 3.98 8.70
N LEU A 50 -5.77 3.18 8.34
CA LEU A 50 -4.45 3.70 7.96
C LEU A 50 -4.50 4.52 6.67
N ALA A 51 -5.25 4.09 5.67
CA ALA A 51 -5.42 4.83 4.42
C ALA A 51 -6.16 6.16 4.63
N MET A 52 -7.13 6.23 5.54
CA MET A 52 -7.77 7.50 5.91
C MET A 52 -6.77 8.49 6.51
N GLY A 53 -5.95 8.04 7.47
CA GLY A 53 -4.91 8.87 8.08
C GLY A 53 -3.87 9.31 7.06
N ALA A 54 -3.34 8.36 6.28
CA ALA A 54 -2.36 8.61 5.23
C ALA A 54 -2.90 9.59 4.16
N THR A 55 -4.20 9.55 3.83
CA THR A 55 -4.83 10.52 2.93
C THR A 55 -4.67 11.95 3.42
N LEU A 56 -4.88 12.23 4.72
CA LEU A 56 -4.72 13.58 5.26
C LEU A 56 -3.29 14.09 5.10
N VAL A 57 -2.32 13.23 5.36
CA VAL A 57 -0.89 13.55 5.19
C VAL A 57 -0.56 13.78 3.72
N MET A 58 -1.01 12.89 2.83
CA MET A 58 -0.76 12.98 1.39
C MET A 58 -1.42 14.21 0.76
N LEU A 59 -2.63 14.58 1.18
CA LEU A 59 -3.29 15.80 0.75
C LEU A 59 -2.44 17.05 1.04
N THR A 60 -1.63 17.05 2.13
CA THR A 60 -0.69 18.15 2.43
C THR A 60 0.67 18.02 1.75
N ARG A 61 0.78 17.15 0.72
CA ARG A 61 2.02 16.88 -0.03
C ARG A 61 3.14 16.28 0.81
N ASN A 62 2.79 15.39 1.74
CA ASN A 62 3.73 14.70 2.61
C ASN A 62 3.44 13.20 2.59
N ILE A 63 4.43 12.40 3.02
CA ILE A 63 4.31 10.95 3.17
C ILE A 63 4.80 10.61 4.58
N ASP A 64 4.03 9.79 5.30
CA ASP A 64 4.40 9.26 6.61
C ASP A 64 4.66 7.76 6.50
N VAL A 65 5.93 7.39 6.63
CA VAL A 65 6.34 5.96 6.62
C VAL A 65 6.41 5.36 8.02
N SER A 66 6.13 6.14 9.08
CA SER A 66 6.16 5.65 10.47
C SER A 66 4.82 5.08 10.95
N VAL A 67 3.76 5.22 10.17
CA VAL A 67 2.38 4.89 10.58
C VAL A 67 2.24 3.43 11.03
N GLY A 68 2.94 2.49 10.37
CA GLY A 68 2.96 1.08 10.78
C GLY A 68 3.61 0.86 12.15
N SER A 69 4.73 1.54 12.44
CA SER A 69 5.38 1.46 13.75
C SER A 69 4.58 2.14 14.85
N ILE A 70 3.86 3.23 14.55
CA ILE A 70 2.90 3.84 15.49
C ILE A 70 1.79 2.83 15.82
N THR A 71 1.24 2.15 14.80
CA THR A 71 0.22 1.11 14.99
C THR A 71 0.71 0.00 15.93
N GLY A 72 1.93 -0.51 15.70
CA GLY A 72 2.53 -1.54 16.55
C GLY A 72 2.78 -1.06 17.98
N MET A 73 3.36 0.11 18.15
CA MET A 73 3.62 0.70 19.47
C MET A 73 2.32 0.95 20.25
N CYS A 74 1.27 1.42 19.58
CA CYS A 74 -0.05 1.62 20.17
C CYS A 74 -0.72 0.30 20.56
N ALA A 75 -0.66 -0.72 19.71
CA ALA A 75 -1.16 -2.06 20.06
C ALA A 75 -0.45 -2.63 21.29
N VAL A 76 0.88 -2.48 21.37
CA VAL A 76 1.69 -2.91 22.52
C VAL A 76 1.26 -2.19 23.79
N LEU A 77 1.11 -0.85 23.76
CA LEU A 77 0.63 -0.10 24.94
C LEU A 77 -0.74 -0.60 25.40
N LEU A 78 -1.67 -0.80 24.46
CA LEU A 78 -3.01 -1.35 24.76
C LEU A 78 -2.90 -2.68 25.49
N GLY A 79 -2.14 -3.62 24.95
CA GLY A 79 -1.97 -4.95 25.54
C GLY A 79 -1.31 -4.91 26.91
N MET A 80 -0.30 -4.08 27.10
CA MET A 80 0.36 -3.90 28.39
C MET A 80 -0.59 -3.34 29.46
N LEU A 81 -1.39 -2.33 29.13
CA LEU A 81 -2.36 -1.74 30.06
C LEU A 81 -3.45 -2.74 30.44
N LEU A 82 -3.97 -3.49 29.46
CA LEU A 82 -4.97 -4.52 29.72
C LEU A 82 -4.43 -5.65 30.61
N ASN A 83 -3.22 -6.12 30.36
CA ASN A 83 -2.57 -7.13 31.18
C ASN A 83 -2.17 -6.62 32.58
N ALA A 84 -1.99 -5.31 32.74
CA ALA A 84 -1.81 -4.65 34.05
C ALA A 84 -3.14 -4.45 34.82
N GLY A 85 -4.29 -4.87 34.25
CA GLY A 85 -5.60 -4.79 34.90
C GLY A 85 -6.34 -3.46 34.71
N TYR A 86 -5.89 -2.56 33.84
CA TYR A 86 -6.65 -1.36 33.51
C TYR A 86 -7.90 -1.70 32.70
N SER A 87 -8.98 -0.94 32.90
CA SER A 87 -10.21 -1.14 32.15
C SER A 87 -10.04 -0.84 30.67
N LEU A 88 -10.78 -1.53 29.81
CA LEU A 88 -10.74 -1.37 28.35
C LEU A 88 -10.88 0.09 27.89
N PRO A 89 -11.84 0.91 28.39
CA PRO A 89 -11.94 2.31 27.99
C PRO A 89 -10.69 3.13 28.31
N VAL A 90 -10.09 2.93 29.51
CA VAL A 90 -8.88 3.65 29.91
C VAL A 90 -7.70 3.25 29.01
N ALA A 91 -7.53 1.97 28.74
CA ALA A 91 -6.49 1.47 27.85
C ALA A 91 -6.67 2.02 26.42
N CYS A 92 -7.89 2.05 25.87
CA CYS A 92 -8.18 2.61 24.56
C CYS A 92 -7.87 4.12 24.50
N VAL A 93 -8.30 4.91 25.48
CA VAL A 93 -8.02 6.36 25.52
C VAL A 93 -6.52 6.63 25.60
N ALA A 94 -5.79 5.92 26.45
CA ALA A 94 -4.32 6.05 26.56
C ALA A 94 -3.63 5.71 25.24
N THR A 95 -4.10 4.67 24.54
CA THR A 95 -3.59 4.25 23.24
C THR A 95 -3.83 5.32 22.18
N LEU A 96 -5.03 5.90 22.12
CA LEU A 96 -5.36 6.98 21.18
C LEU A 96 -4.53 8.23 21.44
N LEU A 97 -4.31 8.59 22.71
CA LEU A 97 -3.45 9.70 23.09
C LEU A 97 -2.00 9.46 22.67
N LEU A 98 -1.47 8.25 22.87
CA LEU A 98 -0.12 7.91 22.42
C LEU A 98 0.02 8.08 20.90
N GLY A 99 -0.92 7.55 20.11
CA GLY A 99 -0.88 7.69 18.66
C GLY A 99 -0.98 9.14 18.21
N LEU A 100 -1.87 9.92 18.81
CA LEU A 100 -2.02 11.36 18.54
C LEU A 100 -0.73 12.11 18.86
N LEU A 101 -0.06 11.83 19.97
CA LEU A 101 1.22 12.45 20.37
C LEU A 101 2.36 12.03 19.45
N ALA A 102 2.43 10.76 19.03
CA ALA A 102 3.43 10.28 18.08
C ALA A 102 3.27 10.97 16.71
N GLY A 103 2.04 11.07 16.22
CA GLY A 103 1.75 11.84 15.01
C GLY A 103 2.04 13.33 15.16
N PHE A 104 1.66 13.94 16.30
CA PHE A 104 1.99 15.33 16.63
C PHE A 104 3.50 15.57 16.59
N PHE A 105 4.28 14.70 17.19
CA PHE A 105 5.74 14.77 17.17
C PHE A 105 6.29 14.76 15.72
N ASN A 106 5.81 13.85 14.86
CA ASN A 106 6.17 13.86 13.45
C ASN A 106 5.79 15.17 12.77
N GLY A 107 4.59 15.68 13.02
CA GLY A 107 4.12 16.94 12.47
C GLY A 107 4.98 18.14 12.89
N VAL A 108 5.45 18.16 14.13
CA VAL A 108 6.37 19.20 14.65
C VAL A 108 7.74 19.13 13.97
N LEU A 109 8.32 17.93 13.83
CA LEU A 109 9.59 17.73 13.11
C LEU A 109 9.53 18.28 11.68
N LEU A 110 8.41 18.04 11.02
CA LEU A 110 8.20 18.51 9.65
C LEU A 110 7.92 20.02 9.58
N ALA A 111 6.95 20.51 10.37
CA ALA A 111 6.43 21.86 10.19
C ALA A 111 7.31 22.93 10.83
N TRP A 112 7.89 22.66 12.00
CA TRP A 112 8.72 23.63 12.73
C TRP A 112 10.20 23.45 12.47
N LEU A 113 10.70 22.20 12.52
CA LEU A 113 12.11 21.95 12.25
C LEU A 113 12.42 21.84 10.75
N LYS A 114 11.37 21.86 9.90
CA LYS A 114 11.47 21.84 8.42
C LYS A 114 12.24 20.63 7.87
N ILE A 115 12.24 19.51 8.62
CA ILE A 115 12.85 18.27 8.17
C ILE A 115 11.94 17.65 7.07
N PRO A 116 12.48 17.19 5.93
CA PRO A 116 11.66 16.51 4.92
C PRO A 116 10.88 15.34 5.51
N ALA A 117 9.58 15.21 5.17
CA ALA A 117 8.66 14.26 5.80
C ALA A 117 9.18 12.82 5.79
N ILE A 118 9.66 12.34 4.64
CA ILE A 118 10.19 10.98 4.50
C ILE A 118 11.40 10.77 5.44
N VAL A 119 12.30 11.75 5.57
CA VAL A 119 13.49 11.64 6.43
C VAL A 119 13.08 11.61 7.91
N ALA A 120 12.19 12.52 8.33
CA ALA A 120 11.70 12.58 9.70
C ALA A 120 10.97 11.27 10.08
N THR A 121 10.06 10.80 9.19
CA THR A 121 9.24 9.61 9.49
C THR A 121 9.99 8.30 9.35
N LEU A 122 11.07 8.21 8.55
CA LEU A 122 11.99 7.08 8.58
C LEU A 122 12.76 7.01 9.91
N GLY A 123 13.20 8.17 10.43
CA GLY A 123 13.84 8.22 11.76
C GLY A 123 12.88 7.81 12.87
N THR A 124 11.66 8.34 12.86
CA THR A 124 10.65 8.00 13.89
C THR A 124 10.08 6.58 13.71
N LEU A 125 10.06 6.01 12.51
CA LEU A 125 9.77 4.59 12.29
C LEU A 125 10.70 3.71 13.13
N GLY A 126 12.01 3.96 13.05
CA GLY A 126 13.00 3.25 13.86
C GLY A 126 12.83 3.51 15.37
N LEU A 127 12.57 4.76 15.75
CA LEU A 127 12.33 5.16 17.14
C LEU A 127 11.13 4.44 17.76
N TYR A 128 9.95 4.49 17.11
CA TYR A 128 8.73 3.86 17.62
C TYR A 128 8.84 2.33 17.62
N ARG A 129 9.51 1.76 16.63
CA ARG A 129 9.82 0.32 16.61
C ARG A 129 10.75 -0.07 17.76
N GLY A 130 11.77 0.73 18.02
CA GLY A 130 12.69 0.53 19.14
C GLY A 130 11.98 0.62 20.50
N ILE A 131 11.12 1.62 20.71
CA ILE A 131 10.30 1.76 21.93
C ILE A 131 9.42 0.53 22.13
N MET A 132 8.74 0.06 21.07
CA MET A 132 7.91 -1.15 21.13
C MET A 132 8.72 -2.37 21.59
N LEU A 133 9.93 -2.58 21.03
CA LEU A 133 10.81 -3.70 21.38
C LEU A 133 11.36 -3.56 22.82
N LEU A 134 11.68 -2.35 23.25
CA LEU A 134 12.12 -2.09 24.63
C LEU A 134 11.02 -2.41 25.64
N TRP A 135 9.78 -1.99 25.38
CA TRP A 135 8.66 -2.25 26.29
C TRP A 135 8.32 -3.74 26.40
N THR A 136 8.42 -4.48 25.30
CA THR A 136 8.06 -5.91 25.27
C THR A 136 9.24 -6.84 25.58
N GLY A 137 10.48 -6.32 25.60
CA GLY A 137 11.68 -7.16 25.65
C GLY A 137 11.77 -8.11 24.45
N GLY A 138 11.17 -7.75 23.31
CA GLY A 138 11.09 -8.58 22.10
C GLY A 138 10.10 -9.76 22.19
N LYS A 139 9.30 -9.85 23.27
CA LYS A 139 8.29 -10.92 23.46
C LYS A 139 6.94 -10.51 22.89
N TRP A 140 6.11 -11.49 22.59
CA TRP A 140 4.71 -11.28 22.23
C TRP A 140 3.89 -10.94 23.45
N ILE A 141 2.83 -10.17 23.29
CA ILE A 141 1.85 -9.92 24.36
C ILE A 141 0.68 -10.86 24.12
N GLU A 142 0.48 -11.78 25.03
CA GLU A 142 -0.57 -12.79 25.03
C GLU A 142 -1.52 -12.57 26.23
N GLY A 143 -2.58 -13.37 26.32
CA GLY A 143 -3.50 -13.31 27.47
C GLY A 143 -4.40 -12.08 27.50
N LEU A 144 -4.69 -11.46 26.35
CA LEU A 144 -5.57 -10.31 26.29
C LEU A 144 -7.00 -10.66 26.74
N PRO A 145 -7.68 -9.76 27.50
CA PRO A 145 -9.00 -10.04 28.07
C PRO A 145 -10.05 -10.27 26.97
N ALA A 146 -11.02 -11.14 27.26
CA ALA A 146 -12.10 -11.48 26.33
C ALA A 146 -12.93 -10.27 25.89
N GLU A 147 -13.02 -9.23 26.73
CA GLU A 147 -13.72 -7.97 26.43
C GLU A 147 -13.15 -7.27 25.19
N LEU A 148 -11.84 -7.34 24.96
CA LEU A 148 -11.21 -6.78 23.77
C LEU A 148 -11.69 -7.50 22.50
N LYS A 149 -11.82 -8.82 22.53
CA LYS A 149 -12.31 -9.61 21.39
C LYS A 149 -13.76 -9.31 21.06
N GLN A 150 -14.59 -8.93 22.05
CA GLN A 150 -15.98 -8.55 21.85
C GLN A 150 -16.13 -7.32 20.95
N LEU A 151 -15.13 -6.42 20.91
CA LEU A 151 -15.15 -5.27 19.99
C LEU A 151 -15.19 -5.68 18.50
N SER A 152 -14.56 -6.82 18.18
CA SER A 152 -14.51 -7.38 16.82
C SER A 152 -15.54 -8.48 16.59
N ALA A 153 -16.35 -8.83 17.59
CA ALA A 153 -17.44 -9.79 17.43
C ALA A 153 -18.55 -9.24 16.54
N PRO A 154 -19.17 -10.07 15.67
CA PRO A 154 -20.30 -9.65 14.85
C PRO A 154 -21.46 -9.11 15.70
N LEU A 155 -21.97 -7.95 15.38
CA LEU A 155 -23.09 -7.29 16.07
C LEU A 155 -24.27 -7.12 15.13
N LEU A 156 -24.38 -6.03 14.43
CA LEU A 156 -25.50 -5.68 13.56
C LEU A 156 -25.14 -5.96 12.09
N PHE A 157 -25.98 -6.70 11.36
CA PHE A 157 -25.74 -7.13 9.97
C PHE A 157 -24.39 -7.88 9.77
N GLY A 158 -23.89 -8.55 10.80
CA GLY A 158 -22.59 -9.24 10.75
C GLY A 158 -21.36 -8.33 10.88
N VAL A 159 -21.54 -7.03 11.03
CA VAL A 159 -20.48 -6.04 11.23
C VAL A 159 -20.26 -5.83 12.73
N SER A 160 -19.01 -5.83 13.17
CA SER A 160 -18.64 -5.61 14.58
C SER A 160 -18.88 -4.17 15.05
N ALA A 161 -18.91 -3.95 16.37
CA ALA A 161 -19.08 -2.60 16.94
C ALA A 161 -17.98 -1.63 16.44
N ILE A 162 -16.72 -2.10 16.42
CA ILE A 162 -15.60 -1.29 15.93
C ILE A 162 -15.65 -1.14 14.39
N GLY A 163 -16.29 -2.07 13.67
CA GLY A 163 -16.60 -1.95 12.25
C GLY A 163 -17.57 -0.81 11.97
N TRP A 164 -18.65 -0.71 12.73
CA TRP A 164 -19.59 0.40 12.63
C TRP A 164 -18.94 1.75 12.97
N LEU A 165 -18.08 1.78 14.00
CA LEU A 165 -17.29 2.97 14.31
C LEU A 165 -16.43 3.40 13.12
N THR A 166 -15.78 2.46 12.45
CA THR A 166 -14.96 2.74 11.26
C THR A 166 -15.80 3.33 10.12
N ILE A 167 -17.00 2.78 9.85
CA ILE A 167 -17.92 3.31 8.82
C ILE A 167 -18.34 4.74 9.14
N ILE A 168 -18.74 5.00 10.39
CA ILE A 168 -19.11 6.34 10.86
C ILE A 168 -17.94 7.30 10.70
N LEU A 169 -16.72 6.88 11.05
CA LEU A 169 -15.52 7.68 10.94
C LEU A 169 -15.17 8.00 9.48
N VAL A 170 -15.30 7.02 8.56
CA VAL A 170 -15.16 7.24 7.11
C VAL A 170 -16.14 8.29 6.62
N ALA A 171 -17.43 8.17 6.97
CA ALA A 171 -18.46 9.11 6.57
C ALA A 171 -18.19 10.52 7.13
N PHE A 172 -17.80 10.60 8.40
CA PHE A 172 -17.43 11.86 9.05
C PHE A 172 -16.23 12.53 8.38
N MET A 173 -15.16 11.79 8.14
CA MET A 173 -13.96 12.32 7.50
C MET A 173 -14.19 12.74 6.05
N ALA A 174 -14.99 11.98 5.30
CA ALA A 174 -15.41 12.35 3.95
C ALA A 174 -16.23 13.65 3.95
N TRP A 175 -17.18 13.78 4.87
CA TRP A 175 -17.97 14.99 5.04
C TRP A 175 -17.09 16.17 5.45
N LEU A 176 -16.21 15.99 6.42
CA LEU A 176 -15.29 17.02 6.93
C LEU A 176 -14.43 17.59 5.79
N LEU A 177 -13.80 16.73 4.99
CA LEU A 177 -12.94 17.16 3.89
C LEU A 177 -13.75 17.83 2.75
N ALA A 178 -14.93 17.30 2.41
CA ALA A 178 -15.72 17.79 1.28
C ALA A 178 -16.49 19.08 1.59
N LYS A 179 -16.97 19.24 2.84
CA LYS A 179 -17.97 20.27 3.16
C LYS A 179 -17.48 21.40 4.07
N THR A 180 -16.33 21.22 4.79
CA THR A 180 -15.87 22.22 5.75
C THR A 180 -14.73 23.07 5.22
N ALA A 181 -14.59 24.31 5.73
CA ALA A 181 -13.45 25.17 5.45
C ALA A 181 -12.12 24.56 5.98
N PHE A 182 -12.20 23.88 7.13
CA PHE A 182 -11.09 23.17 7.71
C PHE A 182 -10.62 22.04 6.77
N GLY A 183 -11.53 21.22 6.25
CA GLY A 183 -11.19 20.16 5.28
C GLY A 183 -10.55 20.74 4.01
N ARG A 184 -11.08 21.81 3.45
CA ARG A 184 -10.51 22.46 2.26
C ARG A 184 -9.07 22.96 2.48
N SER A 185 -8.69 23.33 3.72
CA SER A 185 -7.34 23.79 4.01
C SER A 185 -6.25 22.75 3.80
N PHE A 186 -6.58 21.42 3.90
CA PHE A 186 -5.64 20.35 3.56
C PHE A 186 -5.31 20.35 2.07
N TYR A 187 -6.33 20.48 1.21
CA TYR A 187 -6.16 20.52 -0.24
C TYR A 187 -5.34 21.72 -0.68
N VAL A 188 -5.70 22.92 -0.21
CA VAL A 188 -5.00 24.17 -0.57
C VAL A 188 -3.54 24.15 -0.09
N THR A 189 -3.27 23.58 1.10
CA THR A 189 -1.91 23.44 1.64
C THR A 189 -1.04 22.56 0.76
N GLY A 190 -1.60 21.49 0.18
CA GLY A 190 -0.85 20.56 -0.68
C GLY A 190 -0.72 21.02 -2.11
N ASP A 191 -1.72 21.73 -2.65
CA ASP A 191 -1.72 22.23 -4.03
C ASP A 191 -0.66 23.33 -4.20
N ASN A 192 -0.75 24.40 -3.39
CA ASN A 192 0.22 25.49 -3.43
C ASN A 192 0.46 26.07 -2.03
N LEU A 193 1.58 25.67 -1.40
CA LEU A 193 1.94 26.07 -0.06
C LEU A 193 2.09 27.61 0.10
N GLN A 194 2.68 28.29 -0.90
CA GLN A 194 2.89 29.72 -0.85
C GLN A 194 1.56 30.46 -1.04
N GLY A 195 0.76 30.06 -2.01
CA GLY A 195 -0.57 30.60 -2.24
C GLY A 195 -1.49 30.41 -1.03
N ALA A 196 -1.44 29.23 -0.38
CA ALA A 196 -2.20 28.96 0.84
C ALA A 196 -1.86 29.93 1.97
N ARG A 197 -0.57 30.23 2.17
CA ARG A 197 -0.12 31.23 3.18
C ARG A 197 -0.59 32.64 2.84
N GLN A 198 -0.55 33.04 1.57
CA GLN A 198 -1.05 34.35 1.14
C GLN A 198 -2.56 34.49 1.37
N LEU A 199 -3.32 33.40 1.29
CA LEU A 199 -4.73 33.34 1.63
C LEU A 199 -5.02 33.24 3.14
N GLY A 200 -3.99 33.34 4.00
CA GLY A 200 -4.13 33.30 5.46
C GLY A 200 -4.26 31.91 6.06
N VAL A 201 -4.03 30.84 5.29
CA VAL A 201 -4.06 29.45 5.84
C VAL A 201 -2.80 29.19 6.66
N ARG A 202 -2.96 28.73 7.89
CA ARG A 202 -1.86 28.33 8.78
C ARG A 202 -1.33 26.95 8.36
N THR A 203 -0.57 26.91 7.27
CA THR A 203 -0.12 25.67 6.63
C THR A 203 0.67 24.74 7.55
N GLU A 204 1.46 25.29 8.47
CA GLU A 204 2.21 24.53 9.48
C GLU A 204 1.27 23.80 10.45
N ALA A 205 0.26 24.50 10.94
CA ALA A 205 -0.75 23.90 11.83
C ALA A 205 -1.54 22.80 11.12
N ILE A 206 -1.93 23.01 9.85
CA ILE A 206 -2.64 22.00 9.06
C ILE A 206 -1.78 20.74 8.88
N ARG A 207 -0.47 20.87 8.63
CA ARG A 207 0.44 19.74 8.53
C ARG A 207 0.57 18.99 9.87
N ILE A 208 0.74 19.72 10.98
CA ILE A 208 0.79 19.11 12.32
C ILE A 208 -0.49 18.33 12.60
N VAL A 209 -1.64 18.91 12.32
CA VAL A 209 -2.94 18.24 12.51
C VAL A 209 -3.08 17.02 11.60
N ALA A 210 -2.61 17.08 10.34
CA ALA A 210 -2.62 15.94 9.44
C ALA A 210 -1.88 14.74 10.02
N PHE A 211 -0.64 14.97 10.52
CA PHE A 211 0.15 13.91 11.14
C PHE A 211 -0.43 13.44 12.47
N SER A 212 -0.97 14.34 13.30
CA SER A 212 -1.62 13.98 14.57
C SER A 212 -2.84 13.07 14.35
N LEU A 213 -3.70 13.43 13.39
CA LEU A 213 -4.85 12.60 13.02
C LEU A 213 -4.42 11.27 12.40
N ASN A 214 -3.36 11.26 11.59
CA ASN A 214 -2.78 10.01 11.06
C ASN A 214 -2.32 9.09 12.19
N GLY A 215 -1.63 9.62 13.20
CA GLY A 215 -1.23 8.86 14.38
C GLY A 215 -2.43 8.35 15.20
N CYS A 216 -3.50 9.12 15.30
CA CYS A 216 -4.73 8.70 15.95
C CYS A 216 -5.41 7.55 15.17
N MET A 217 -5.45 7.61 13.81
CA MET A 217 -5.95 6.51 12.97
C MET A 217 -5.07 5.27 13.10
N ALA A 218 -3.75 5.42 13.22
CA ALA A 218 -2.82 4.32 13.48
C ALA A 218 -3.09 3.65 14.84
N ALA A 219 -3.40 4.43 15.88
CA ALA A 219 -3.77 3.89 17.19
C ALA A 219 -5.09 3.11 17.12
N LEU A 220 -6.12 3.63 16.42
CA LEU A 220 -7.35 2.89 16.17
C LEU A 220 -7.08 1.58 15.43
N ALA A 221 -6.24 1.62 14.41
CA ALA A 221 -5.83 0.43 13.67
C ALA A 221 -5.12 -0.60 14.58
N GLY A 222 -4.31 -0.14 15.56
CA GLY A 222 -3.69 -0.99 16.58
C GLY A 222 -4.71 -1.65 17.52
N ILE A 223 -5.75 -0.92 17.92
CA ILE A 223 -6.85 -1.45 18.74
C ILE A 223 -7.61 -2.53 17.94
N VAL A 224 -7.94 -2.25 16.67
CA VAL A 224 -8.60 -3.21 15.78
C VAL A 224 -7.74 -4.46 15.62
N PHE A 225 -6.43 -4.30 15.36
CA PHE A 225 -5.50 -5.41 15.22
C PHE A 225 -5.52 -6.32 16.45
N ALA A 226 -5.34 -5.74 17.64
CA ALA A 226 -5.32 -6.49 18.89
C ALA A 226 -6.65 -7.20 19.18
N SER A 227 -7.79 -6.57 18.82
CA SER A 227 -9.13 -7.14 19.02
C SER A 227 -9.44 -8.28 18.06
N GLN A 228 -8.95 -8.23 16.82
CA GLN A 228 -9.17 -9.27 15.80
C GLN A 228 -8.29 -10.50 16.02
N ILE A 229 -7.01 -10.29 16.36
CA ILE A 229 -6.01 -11.37 16.46
C ILE A 229 -6.00 -11.97 17.86
N GLY A 230 -6.17 -11.15 18.92
CA GLY A 230 -6.20 -11.59 20.30
C GLY A 230 -4.83 -11.80 20.96
N PHE A 231 -3.75 -11.47 20.27
CA PHE A 231 -2.38 -11.35 20.77
C PHE A 231 -1.61 -10.34 19.94
N ILE A 232 -0.45 -9.85 20.42
CA ILE A 232 0.31 -8.81 19.74
C ILE A 232 1.73 -9.29 19.51
N PRO A 233 2.09 -9.66 18.26
CA PRO A 233 3.46 -10.00 17.88
C PRO A 233 4.42 -8.81 18.01
N ASN A 234 5.70 -9.10 18.25
CA ASN A 234 6.75 -8.07 18.34
C ASN A 234 7.06 -7.33 17.04
N GLN A 235 6.51 -7.79 15.91
CA GLN A 235 6.63 -7.13 14.59
C GLN A 235 5.31 -6.53 14.10
N THR A 236 4.34 -6.35 15.00
CA THR A 236 3.03 -5.77 14.65
C THR A 236 3.20 -4.44 13.94
N GLY A 237 2.44 -4.26 12.87
CA GLY A 237 2.44 -3.04 12.05
C GLY A 237 3.52 -2.98 10.97
N THR A 238 4.46 -3.93 10.88
CA THR A 238 5.49 -3.94 9.82
C THR A 238 4.86 -4.08 8.44
N GLY A 239 5.26 -3.20 7.50
CA GLY A 239 4.75 -3.19 6.12
C GLY A 239 3.38 -2.54 5.94
N LEU A 240 2.66 -2.19 7.01
CA LEU A 240 1.35 -1.53 6.92
C LEU A 240 1.47 -0.11 6.34
N GLU A 241 2.58 0.58 6.56
CA GLU A 241 2.87 1.90 6.01
C GLU A 241 2.81 1.89 4.48
N MET A 242 3.46 0.91 3.85
CA MET A 242 3.48 0.79 2.39
C MET A 242 2.12 0.40 1.83
N LYS A 243 1.40 -0.50 2.52
CA LYS A 243 0.03 -0.88 2.15
C LYS A 243 -0.93 0.31 2.21
N ALA A 244 -0.82 1.16 3.24
CA ALA A 244 -1.66 2.34 3.38
C ALA A 244 -1.40 3.37 2.27
N ILE A 245 -0.12 3.65 1.94
CA ILE A 245 0.25 4.54 0.84
C ILE A 245 -0.28 4.00 -0.50
N ALA A 246 -0.10 2.70 -0.74
CA ALA A 246 -0.56 2.05 -1.96
C ALA A 246 -2.08 2.09 -2.10
N ALA A 247 -2.83 1.85 -1.02
CA ALA A 247 -4.29 1.99 -0.99
C ALA A 247 -4.72 3.41 -1.37
N CYS A 248 -4.06 4.43 -0.82
CA CYS A 248 -4.31 5.83 -1.18
C CYS A 248 -4.06 6.10 -2.67
N VAL A 249 -2.93 5.65 -3.21
CA VAL A 249 -2.56 5.87 -4.62
C VAL A 249 -3.53 5.16 -5.56
N LEU A 250 -3.88 3.91 -5.29
CA LEU A 250 -4.88 3.15 -6.05
C LEU A 250 -6.26 3.80 -5.95
N GLY A 251 -6.59 4.37 -4.80
CA GLY A 251 -7.81 5.13 -4.58
C GLY A 251 -7.82 6.52 -5.22
N GLY A 252 -6.73 6.91 -5.91
CA GLY A 252 -6.63 8.16 -6.67
C GLY A 252 -6.14 9.37 -5.87
N ILE A 253 -5.57 9.17 -4.68
CA ILE A 253 -4.92 10.24 -3.92
C ILE A 253 -3.61 10.63 -4.63
N SER A 254 -3.41 11.93 -4.83
CA SER A 254 -2.21 12.46 -5.50
C SER A 254 -1.00 12.43 -4.57
N LEU A 255 0.10 11.85 -5.02
CA LEU A 255 1.42 11.96 -4.35
C LEU A 255 1.98 13.38 -4.36
N LEU A 256 1.52 14.21 -5.30
CA LEU A 256 1.91 15.63 -5.38
C LEU A 256 1.07 16.51 -4.45
N GLY A 257 0.11 15.95 -3.73
CA GLY A 257 -0.80 16.67 -2.83
C GLY A 257 -1.98 17.32 -3.54
N GLY A 258 -2.83 17.99 -2.79
CA GLY A 258 -3.91 18.86 -3.26
C GLY A 258 -5.10 18.16 -3.92
N SER A 259 -5.09 16.85 -4.16
CA SER A 259 -6.20 16.14 -4.80
C SER A 259 -6.38 14.71 -4.34
N GLY A 260 -7.62 14.25 -4.30
CA GLY A 260 -8.06 12.92 -3.87
C GLY A 260 -9.21 12.97 -2.88
N ALA A 261 -9.84 11.82 -2.59
CA ALA A 261 -10.94 11.73 -1.64
C ALA A 261 -10.79 10.52 -0.71
N ILE A 262 -11.29 10.65 0.53
CA ILE A 262 -11.28 9.56 1.53
C ILE A 262 -11.94 8.29 0.98
N ILE A 263 -13.07 8.43 0.30
CA ILE A 263 -13.78 7.28 -0.26
C ILE A 263 -12.89 6.52 -1.25
N GLY A 264 -12.12 7.23 -2.07
CA GLY A 264 -11.16 6.60 -2.97
C GLY A 264 -10.13 5.76 -2.22
N ALA A 265 -9.51 6.30 -1.16
CA ALA A 265 -8.55 5.57 -0.33
C ALA A 265 -9.16 4.32 0.35
N VAL A 266 -10.40 4.42 0.83
CA VAL A 266 -11.16 3.30 1.40
C VAL A 266 -11.40 2.20 0.35
N LEU A 267 -11.82 2.58 -0.85
CA LEU A 267 -12.00 1.65 -1.96
C LEU A 267 -10.67 1.01 -2.39
N GLY A 268 -9.59 1.78 -2.41
CA GLY A 268 -8.25 1.27 -2.69
C GLY A 268 -7.78 0.27 -1.64
N ALA A 269 -8.03 0.52 -0.37
CA ALA A 269 -7.73 -0.42 0.73
C ALA A 269 -8.54 -1.72 0.59
N TRP A 270 -9.82 -1.61 0.28
CA TRP A 270 -10.70 -2.75 0.06
C TRP A 270 -10.25 -3.58 -1.15
N PHE A 271 -9.98 -2.90 -2.27
CA PHE A 271 -9.47 -3.53 -3.48
C PHE A 271 -8.20 -4.35 -3.23
N LEU A 272 -7.22 -3.79 -2.50
CA LEU A 272 -5.96 -4.48 -2.20
C LEU A 272 -6.17 -5.76 -1.40
N ILE A 273 -6.94 -5.69 -0.32
CA ILE A 273 -7.21 -6.85 0.52
C ILE A 273 -7.97 -7.92 -0.26
N GLN A 274 -8.97 -7.52 -1.03
CA GLN A 274 -9.80 -8.44 -1.81
C GLN A 274 -9.02 -9.14 -2.92
N LEU A 275 -8.15 -8.40 -3.64
CA LEU A 275 -7.35 -8.98 -4.71
C LEU A 275 -6.40 -10.06 -4.20
N VAL A 276 -5.69 -9.77 -3.10
CA VAL A 276 -4.75 -10.72 -2.50
C VAL A 276 -5.49 -11.92 -1.90
N ASP A 277 -6.57 -11.68 -1.14
CA ASP A 277 -7.36 -12.74 -0.50
C ASP A 277 -8.04 -13.66 -1.53
N ALA A 278 -8.61 -13.09 -2.59
CA ALA A 278 -9.22 -13.86 -3.65
C ALA A 278 -8.20 -14.74 -4.40
N GLY A 279 -7.02 -14.21 -4.71
CA GLY A 279 -5.94 -14.98 -5.35
C GLY A 279 -5.45 -16.13 -4.47
N MET A 280 -5.24 -15.87 -3.19
CA MET A 280 -4.78 -16.89 -2.23
C MET A 280 -5.79 -18.04 -2.07
N LYS A 281 -7.08 -17.74 -2.00
CA LYS A 281 -8.16 -18.76 -1.83
C LYS A 281 -8.27 -19.74 -2.98
N VAL A 282 -7.93 -19.30 -4.19
CA VAL A 282 -7.99 -20.17 -5.38
C VAL A 282 -6.61 -20.70 -5.79
N GLY A 283 -5.58 -20.49 -4.98
CA GLY A 283 -4.21 -20.93 -5.27
C GLY A 283 -3.58 -20.22 -6.48
N MET A 284 -4.14 -19.07 -6.91
CA MET A 284 -3.59 -18.25 -8.00
C MET A 284 -2.62 -17.21 -7.46
N PRO A 285 -1.35 -17.24 -7.87
CA PRO A 285 -0.40 -16.19 -7.50
C PRO A 285 -0.84 -14.86 -8.09
N THR A 286 -0.87 -13.83 -7.26
CA THR A 286 -1.13 -12.46 -7.69
C THR A 286 0.13 -11.82 -8.24
N MET A 287 0.07 -11.31 -9.48
CA MET A 287 1.16 -10.56 -10.09
C MET A 287 0.84 -9.06 -10.07
N ALA A 288 1.68 -8.28 -9.41
CA ALA A 288 1.61 -6.83 -9.49
C ALA A 288 2.44 -6.30 -10.65
N VAL A 289 1.91 -5.32 -11.36
CA VAL A 289 2.60 -4.68 -12.49
C VAL A 289 2.95 -3.25 -12.09
N THR A 290 4.24 -2.91 -12.07
CA THR A 290 4.66 -1.53 -11.86
C THR A 290 4.44 -0.72 -13.14
N GLY A 291 3.82 0.46 -13.02
CA GLY A 291 3.58 1.36 -14.13
C GLY A 291 4.28 2.70 -13.93
N VAL A 292 4.72 3.31 -15.01
CA VAL A 292 5.23 4.69 -15.02
C VAL A 292 4.32 5.56 -15.88
N GLY A 293 4.00 6.77 -15.38
CA GLY A 293 3.32 7.78 -16.18
C GLY A 293 4.18 8.21 -17.39
N LYS A 294 3.57 8.88 -18.37
CA LYS A 294 4.26 9.31 -19.60
C LYS A 294 5.49 10.19 -19.31
N ASP A 295 5.42 10.99 -18.25
CA ASP A 295 6.41 12.01 -17.91
C ASP A 295 7.31 11.60 -16.71
N MET A 296 7.22 10.34 -16.25
CA MET A 296 8.04 9.85 -15.14
C MET A 296 9.34 9.22 -15.63
N VAL A 297 10.43 9.58 -14.97
CA VAL A 297 11.75 9.00 -15.23
C VAL A 297 11.74 7.52 -14.79
N ARG A 298 12.23 6.65 -15.68
CA ARG A 298 12.40 5.23 -15.41
C ARG A 298 13.80 5.02 -14.80
N ASP A 299 13.88 5.14 -13.49
CA ASP A 299 15.13 4.97 -12.78
C ASP A 299 15.09 3.81 -11.74
N GLN A 300 16.26 3.40 -11.31
CA GLN A 300 16.43 2.34 -10.31
C GLN A 300 15.69 2.68 -9.01
N ARG A 301 15.75 3.93 -8.56
CA ARG A 301 15.17 4.34 -7.27
C ARG A 301 13.65 4.18 -7.26
N TYR A 302 13.00 4.60 -8.34
CA TYR A 302 11.55 4.46 -8.49
C TYR A 302 11.13 2.99 -8.49
N PHE A 303 11.81 2.15 -9.32
CA PHE A 303 11.43 0.73 -9.42
C PHE A 303 11.79 -0.07 -8.17
N SER A 304 12.90 0.24 -7.47
CA SER A 304 13.20 -0.38 -6.17
C SER A 304 12.07 -0.12 -5.16
N LEU A 305 11.54 1.09 -5.09
CA LEU A 305 10.42 1.42 -4.22
C LEU A 305 9.12 0.75 -4.68
N ALA A 306 8.81 0.84 -5.98
CA ALA A 306 7.56 0.32 -6.53
C ALA A 306 7.47 -1.21 -6.42
N THR A 307 8.56 -1.95 -6.69
CA THR A 307 8.59 -3.42 -6.57
C THR A 307 8.49 -3.85 -5.11
N ARG A 308 9.16 -3.16 -4.21
CA ARG A 308 9.07 -3.45 -2.78
C ARG A 308 7.67 -3.21 -2.23
N ILE A 309 7.05 -2.07 -2.55
CA ILE A 309 5.65 -1.79 -2.20
C ILE A 309 4.74 -2.91 -2.68
N ALA A 310 4.86 -3.31 -3.94
CA ALA A 310 4.02 -4.35 -4.53
C ALA A 310 4.19 -5.72 -3.84
N ALA A 311 5.42 -6.09 -3.47
CA ALA A 311 5.68 -7.33 -2.72
C ALA A 311 5.09 -7.27 -1.30
N GLU A 312 5.27 -6.16 -0.60
CA GLU A 312 4.72 -5.95 0.75
C GLU A 312 3.18 -5.88 0.76
N MET A 313 2.57 -5.55 -0.37
CA MET A 313 1.12 -5.63 -0.58
C MET A 313 0.59 -7.07 -0.72
N GLY A 314 1.48 -8.06 -0.81
CA GLY A 314 1.14 -9.48 -0.92
C GLY A 314 1.19 -10.04 -2.34
N ALA A 315 1.70 -9.30 -3.32
CA ALA A 315 1.98 -9.85 -4.63
C ALA A 315 3.06 -10.94 -4.53
N GLN A 316 2.83 -12.06 -5.20
CA GLN A 316 3.76 -13.19 -5.21
C GLN A 316 4.72 -13.14 -6.41
N ILE A 317 4.41 -12.34 -7.41
CA ILE A 317 5.26 -12.08 -8.58
C ILE A 317 5.14 -10.60 -8.92
N ILE A 318 6.23 -9.97 -9.35
CA ILE A 318 6.20 -8.57 -9.78
C ILE A 318 6.71 -8.43 -11.20
N LYS A 319 5.91 -7.80 -12.04
CA LYS A 319 6.29 -7.38 -13.38
C LYS A 319 6.76 -5.93 -13.35
N THR A 320 8.00 -5.69 -13.76
CA THR A 320 8.61 -4.33 -13.81
C THR A 320 9.34 -4.09 -15.11
N TYR A 321 9.83 -2.88 -15.33
CA TYR A 321 10.66 -2.57 -16.49
C TYR A 321 12.13 -2.79 -16.15
N TYR A 322 12.88 -3.26 -17.14
CA TYR A 322 14.33 -3.29 -17.08
C TYR A 322 14.91 -1.85 -17.10
N VAL A 323 15.95 -1.62 -16.32
CA VAL A 323 16.76 -0.39 -16.32
C VAL A 323 18.24 -0.78 -16.42
N GLU A 324 18.99 -0.11 -17.29
CA GLU A 324 20.39 -0.45 -17.58
C GLU A 324 21.33 -0.34 -16.38
N LYS A 325 21.01 0.58 -15.45
CA LYS A 325 21.88 0.84 -14.27
C LYS A 325 21.14 0.49 -12.98
N GLY A 326 21.67 -0.45 -12.23
CA GLY A 326 21.20 -0.77 -10.89
C GLY A 326 19.99 -1.70 -10.85
N PHE A 327 19.69 -2.44 -11.91
CA PHE A 327 18.59 -3.40 -11.90
C PHE A 327 18.82 -4.53 -10.89
N GLU A 328 20.07 -4.96 -10.69
CA GLU A 328 20.46 -5.92 -9.65
C GLU A 328 20.04 -5.49 -8.24
N ARG A 329 20.02 -4.17 -7.96
CA ARG A 329 19.57 -3.62 -6.68
C ARG A 329 18.05 -3.66 -6.54
N ILE A 330 17.33 -3.51 -7.66
CA ILE A 330 15.86 -3.66 -7.68
C ILE A 330 15.52 -5.10 -7.32
N VAL A 331 16.20 -6.06 -7.94
CA VAL A 331 15.99 -7.49 -7.68
C VAL A 331 16.36 -7.85 -6.25
N ALA A 332 17.56 -7.45 -5.79
CA ALA A 332 18.02 -7.72 -4.43
C ALA A 332 17.11 -7.10 -3.33
N GLY A 333 16.46 -5.97 -3.62
CA GLY A 333 15.55 -5.30 -2.69
C GLY A 333 14.12 -5.86 -2.67
N CYS A 334 13.78 -6.79 -3.57
CA CYS A 334 12.44 -7.35 -3.71
C CYS A 334 12.39 -8.79 -3.17
N PRO A 335 11.54 -9.10 -2.19
CA PRO A 335 11.48 -10.43 -1.57
C PRO A 335 10.73 -11.49 -2.40
N VAL A 336 10.19 -11.14 -3.55
CA VAL A 336 9.45 -12.04 -4.45
C VAL A 336 10.02 -12.00 -5.87
N PRO A 337 9.79 -13.05 -6.69
CA PRO A 337 10.28 -13.11 -8.06
C PRO A 337 9.91 -11.89 -8.90
N ILE A 338 10.87 -11.35 -9.64
CA ILE A 338 10.67 -10.27 -10.61
C ILE A 338 10.71 -10.82 -12.02
N VAL A 339 9.72 -10.44 -12.83
CA VAL A 339 9.72 -10.65 -14.29
C VAL A 339 9.76 -9.30 -15.00
N ILE A 340 10.53 -9.17 -16.09
CA ILE A 340 10.61 -7.91 -16.80
C ILE A 340 9.53 -7.78 -17.87
N ALA A 341 9.04 -6.54 -18.03
CA ALA A 341 8.13 -6.16 -19.11
C ALA A 341 8.94 -5.85 -20.39
N GLY A 342 8.51 -6.39 -21.54
CA GLY A 342 9.19 -6.14 -22.82
C GLY A 342 9.11 -4.71 -23.37
N GLY A 343 8.27 -3.86 -22.81
CA GLY A 343 8.17 -2.46 -23.21
C GLY A 343 7.67 -2.27 -24.66
N LYS A 344 8.27 -1.33 -25.39
CA LYS A 344 8.01 -1.12 -26.83
C LYS A 344 8.64 -2.24 -27.65
N LYS A 345 8.17 -2.43 -28.89
CA LYS A 345 8.86 -3.31 -29.86
C LYS A 345 10.28 -2.80 -30.07
N LEU A 346 11.25 -3.69 -29.93
CA LEU A 346 12.67 -3.51 -30.20
C LEU A 346 13.08 -4.39 -31.37
N PRO A 347 14.21 -4.13 -32.05
CA PRO A 347 14.87 -5.12 -32.91
C PRO A 347 15.12 -6.42 -32.15
N GLU A 348 15.05 -7.57 -32.80
CA GLU A 348 15.08 -8.89 -32.16
C GLU A 348 16.35 -9.09 -31.31
N ARG A 349 17.52 -8.68 -31.82
CA ARG A 349 18.78 -8.77 -31.09
C ARG A 349 18.79 -7.91 -29.81
N GLU A 350 18.28 -6.68 -29.91
CA GLU A 350 18.21 -5.78 -28.74
C GLU A 350 17.21 -6.29 -27.69
N ALA A 351 16.11 -6.90 -28.13
CA ALA A 351 15.15 -7.53 -27.24
C ALA A 351 15.76 -8.74 -26.50
N LEU A 352 16.56 -9.56 -27.19
CA LEU A 352 17.26 -10.69 -26.58
C LEU A 352 18.38 -10.22 -25.64
N GLU A 353 19.09 -9.13 -25.99
CA GLU A 353 20.10 -8.50 -25.13
C GLU A 353 19.47 -8.00 -23.83
N MET A 354 18.33 -7.29 -23.91
CA MET A 354 17.59 -6.85 -22.73
C MET A 354 17.12 -8.04 -21.87
N CYS A 355 16.66 -9.13 -22.48
CA CYS A 355 16.31 -10.36 -21.77
C CYS A 355 17.49 -10.93 -21.00
N TRP A 356 18.62 -11.11 -21.69
CA TRP A 356 19.82 -11.69 -21.12
C TRP A 356 20.34 -10.85 -19.95
N GLN A 357 20.47 -9.54 -20.14
CA GLN A 357 20.92 -8.63 -19.08
C GLN A 357 20.01 -8.66 -17.85
N ALA A 358 18.71 -8.74 -18.04
CA ALA A 358 17.77 -8.83 -16.93
C ALA A 358 17.88 -10.15 -16.16
N ILE A 359 18.03 -11.27 -16.85
CA ILE A 359 18.24 -12.60 -16.24
C ILE A 359 19.57 -12.65 -15.51
N ASP A 360 20.65 -12.17 -16.14
CA ASP A 360 22.00 -12.11 -15.54
C ASP A 360 22.01 -11.26 -14.25
N GLN A 361 21.20 -10.19 -14.18
CA GLN A 361 21.03 -9.35 -12.99
C GLN A 361 20.00 -9.87 -12.00
N GLY A 362 19.50 -11.10 -12.18
CA GLY A 362 18.70 -11.84 -11.21
C GLY A 362 17.17 -11.81 -11.43
N ALA A 363 16.67 -11.31 -12.56
CA ALA A 363 15.26 -11.50 -12.89
C ALA A 363 14.91 -12.99 -13.02
N SER A 364 13.72 -13.36 -12.56
CA SER A 364 13.24 -14.76 -12.62
C SER A 364 12.62 -15.11 -13.99
N GLY A 365 12.40 -14.13 -14.86
CA GLY A 365 11.79 -14.35 -16.15
C GLY A 365 11.44 -13.06 -16.88
N VAL A 366 10.76 -13.23 -18.01
CA VAL A 366 10.30 -12.13 -18.86
C VAL A 366 8.81 -12.30 -19.22
N ASP A 367 8.11 -11.19 -19.33
CA ASP A 367 6.73 -11.12 -19.81
C ASP A 367 6.68 -10.13 -20.98
N MET A 368 7.01 -10.63 -22.19
CA MET A 368 7.24 -9.86 -23.39
C MET A 368 6.22 -10.20 -24.47
N GLY A 369 5.16 -9.41 -24.59
CA GLY A 369 4.17 -9.60 -25.66
C GLY A 369 4.70 -9.11 -27.02
N ARG A 370 4.80 -7.79 -27.20
CA ARG A 370 5.09 -7.16 -28.49
C ARG A 370 6.41 -7.57 -29.12
N ASN A 371 7.44 -7.80 -28.34
CA ASN A 371 8.76 -8.23 -28.83
C ASN A 371 8.75 -9.68 -29.34
N ILE A 372 7.74 -10.47 -29.00
CA ILE A 372 7.57 -11.84 -29.51
C ILE A 372 6.61 -11.84 -30.70
N PHE A 373 5.34 -11.49 -30.51
CA PHE A 373 4.32 -11.68 -31.55
C PHE A 373 4.35 -10.62 -32.68
N GLN A 374 5.07 -9.50 -32.51
CA GLN A 374 5.36 -8.52 -33.55
C GLN A 374 6.76 -8.70 -34.18
N SER A 375 7.48 -9.77 -33.82
CA SER A 375 8.68 -10.16 -34.51
C SER A 375 8.33 -10.71 -35.90
N ASP A 376 9.26 -10.63 -36.87
CA ASP A 376 9.08 -11.19 -38.19
C ASP A 376 8.85 -12.70 -38.18
N HIS A 377 9.44 -13.38 -37.15
CA HIS A 377 9.30 -14.82 -36.91
C HIS A 377 9.00 -15.11 -35.45
N PRO A 378 7.72 -15.00 -35.01
CA PRO A 378 7.35 -15.08 -33.59
C PRO A 378 7.73 -16.40 -32.91
N VAL A 379 7.65 -17.53 -33.61
CA VAL A 379 8.01 -18.83 -33.04
C VAL A 379 9.50 -18.95 -32.81
N ALA A 380 10.33 -18.50 -33.75
CA ALA A 380 11.77 -18.46 -33.61
C ALA A 380 12.19 -17.51 -32.43
N MET A 381 11.50 -16.35 -32.34
CA MET A 381 11.74 -15.42 -31.24
C MET A 381 11.35 -16.00 -29.88
N MET A 382 10.26 -16.77 -29.81
CA MET A 382 9.86 -17.46 -28.58
C MET A 382 10.92 -18.48 -28.15
N LYS A 383 11.44 -19.30 -29.07
CA LYS A 383 12.50 -20.27 -28.79
C LYS A 383 13.79 -19.59 -28.33
N ALA A 384 14.16 -18.47 -28.97
CA ALA A 384 15.34 -17.70 -28.59
C ALA A 384 15.19 -17.11 -27.16
N VAL A 385 14.04 -16.52 -26.82
CA VAL A 385 13.77 -16.03 -25.47
C VAL A 385 13.77 -17.18 -24.44
N GLN A 386 13.21 -18.35 -24.80
CA GLN A 386 13.24 -19.53 -23.95
C GLN A 386 14.67 -19.99 -23.67
N ALA A 387 15.56 -19.96 -24.65
CA ALA A 387 16.97 -20.32 -24.48
C ALA A 387 17.67 -19.38 -23.47
N VAL A 388 17.40 -18.08 -23.53
CA VAL A 388 17.91 -17.11 -22.52
C VAL A 388 17.36 -17.41 -21.14
N VAL A 389 16.03 -17.54 -20.99
CA VAL A 389 15.38 -17.60 -19.68
C VAL A 389 15.60 -18.94 -18.96
N HIS A 390 15.55 -20.05 -19.70
CA HIS A 390 15.58 -21.40 -19.10
C HIS A 390 16.90 -22.13 -19.26
N HIS A 391 17.75 -21.72 -20.20
CA HIS A 391 19.03 -22.36 -20.45
C HIS A 391 20.23 -21.45 -20.22
N ASN A 392 19.99 -20.20 -19.76
CA ASN A 392 21.01 -19.18 -19.50
C ASN A 392 21.95 -18.92 -20.70
N GLU A 393 21.41 -19.07 -21.92
CA GLU A 393 22.16 -18.75 -23.13
C GLU A 393 22.40 -17.25 -23.25
N THR A 394 23.56 -16.88 -23.80
CA THR A 394 23.86 -15.47 -24.07
C THR A 394 22.95 -14.88 -25.15
N ALA A 395 22.84 -13.56 -25.19
CA ALA A 395 22.04 -12.88 -26.21
C ALA A 395 22.50 -13.20 -27.63
N ASP A 396 23.81 -13.31 -27.87
CA ASP A 396 24.37 -13.65 -29.19
C ASP A 396 23.99 -15.07 -29.59
N ARG A 397 24.10 -16.04 -28.70
CA ARG A 397 23.72 -17.43 -28.95
C ARG A 397 22.23 -17.59 -29.20
N ALA A 398 21.42 -16.89 -28.42
CA ALA A 398 19.97 -16.86 -28.61
C ALA A 398 19.60 -16.20 -29.95
N TYR A 399 20.34 -15.20 -30.40
CA TYR A 399 20.13 -14.58 -31.70
C TYR A 399 20.54 -15.48 -32.86
N GLU A 400 21.63 -16.24 -32.71
CA GLU A 400 21.99 -17.30 -33.67
C GLU A 400 20.89 -18.35 -33.79
N LEU A 401 20.32 -18.78 -32.66
CA LEU A 401 19.17 -19.70 -32.65
C LEU A 401 17.96 -19.09 -33.37
N TYR A 402 17.65 -17.81 -33.10
CA TYR A 402 16.59 -17.10 -33.83
C TYR A 402 16.82 -17.11 -35.32
N LEU A 403 18.05 -16.85 -35.80
CA LEU A 403 18.40 -16.86 -37.22
C LEU A 403 18.32 -18.25 -37.85
N SER A 404 18.68 -19.31 -37.14
CA SER A 404 18.61 -20.70 -37.62
C SER A 404 17.18 -21.23 -37.73
N GLU A 405 16.28 -20.74 -36.84
CA GLU A 405 14.87 -21.14 -36.81
C GLU A 405 13.94 -20.26 -37.71
N LYS A 406 14.54 -19.34 -38.42
CA LYS A 406 13.86 -18.39 -39.34
C LYS A 406 13.36 -19.04 -40.61
N GLN A 407 13.75 -20.28 -40.89
CA GLN A 407 13.47 -21.01 -42.11
C GLN A 407 12.06 -21.58 -42.17
#